data_525dbf5d56187d562d8853c4edf3b501
#
_entry.id   525dbf5d56187d562d8853c4edf3b501
#
_cell.length_a   1.000
_cell.length_b   1.000
_cell.length_c   1.000
_cell.angle_alpha   90.00
_cell.angle_beta   90.00
_cell.angle_gamma   90.00
#
_symmetry.space_group_name_H-M   'P 1'
#
loop_
_entity.id
_entity.type
_entity.pdbx_description
1 polymer ?
#
loop_
_entity_poly.entity_id
_entity_poly.type
_entity_poly.pdbx_seq_one_letter_code
_entity_poly.pdbx_strand_id
1 'polypeptide(L)'
;MLSASEELREISKSKRIPNAILLYGKGKNKLKTALSFCKNILSSNEEGEKKRRLEKICDSYSHPDLHFIFPIPSSSKPNENSCNFYNDKWRDFLSLNTENLTIKGWRNELKCGNKQPFIGVGAVEPLSRLL
;
A
#
# COMPACT_ATOMS: atom_id res chain seq x y z
N MET A 1 -25.96 8.05 -1.76
CA MET A 1 -24.78 7.35 -2.30
C MET A 1 -23.68 7.30 -1.25
N LEU A 2 -23.19 6.12 -0.95
CA LEU A 2 -22.10 5.95 0.02
C LEU A 2 -20.77 6.41 -0.58
N SER A 3 -19.93 7.01 0.26
CA SER A 3 -18.53 7.27 -0.12
C SER A 3 -17.74 5.96 -0.19
N ALA A 4 -16.59 5.99 -0.86
CA ALA A 4 -15.71 4.82 -0.92
C ALA A 4 -15.31 4.32 0.47
N SER A 5 -15.03 5.24 1.40
CA SER A 5 -14.70 4.89 2.79
C SER A 5 -15.84 4.18 3.49
N GLU A 6 -17.07 4.64 3.27
CA GLU A 6 -18.27 4.03 3.87
C GLU A 6 -18.54 2.65 3.29
N GLU A 7 -18.43 2.50 1.97
CA GLU A 7 -18.58 1.21 1.30
C GLU A 7 -17.56 0.18 1.80
N LEU A 8 -16.30 0.57 1.91
CA LEU A 8 -15.24 -0.30 2.41
C LEU A 8 -15.47 -0.68 3.88
N ARG A 9 -15.99 0.24 4.67
CA ARG A 9 -16.32 -0.05 6.07
C ARG A 9 -17.43 -1.12 6.16
N GLU A 10 -18.47 -1.01 5.32
CA GLU A 10 -19.53 -2.00 5.26
C GLU A 10 -19.00 -3.37 4.81
N ILE A 11 -18.12 -3.40 3.83
CA ILE A 11 -17.46 -4.64 3.39
C ILE A 11 -16.68 -5.28 4.52
N SER A 12 -15.92 -4.51 5.28
CA SER A 12 -15.11 -5.03 6.38
C SER A 12 -15.99 -5.60 7.51
N LYS A 13 -17.16 -5.01 7.77
CA LYS A 13 -18.12 -5.50 8.76
C LYS A 13 -18.83 -6.76 8.31
N SER A 14 -19.08 -6.92 7.03
CA SER A 14 -19.84 -8.05 6.49
C SER A 14 -19.08 -9.39 6.56
N LYS A 15 -17.78 -9.36 6.80
CA LYS A 15 -16.87 -10.50 6.76
C LYS A 15 -16.85 -11.23 5.42
N ARG A 16 -17.40 -10.61 4.36
CA ARG A 16 -17.36 -11.10 2.99
C ARG A 16 -16.51 -10.17 2.16
N ILE A 17 -15.20 -10.40 2.21
CA ILE A 17 -14.24 -9.53 1.55
C ILE A 17 -13.99 -10.05 0.14
N PRO A 18 -14.21 -9.22 -0.91
CA PRO A 18 -13.90 -9.61 -2.28
C PRO A 18 -12.41 -9.93 -2.46
N ASN A 19 -12.09 -10.80 -3.43
CA ASN A 19 -10.71 -11.14 -3.75
C ASN A 19 -9.93 -9.95 -4.34
N ALA A 20 -10.62 -8.98 -4.93
CA ALA A 20 -10.01 -7.79 -5.50
C ALA A 20 -10.94 -6.60 -5.41
N ILE A 21 -10.39 -5.43 -5.11
CA ILE A 21 -11.13 -4.18 -5.04
C ILE A 21 -10.36 -3.12 -5.81
N LEU A 22 -11.04 -2.40 -6.70
CA LEU A 22 -10.45 -1.29 -7.45
C LEU A 22 -11.00 0.03 -6.92
N LEU A 23 -10.10 0.88 -6.44
CA LEU A 23 -10.42 2.27 -6.08
C LEU A 23 -10.03 3.18 -7.23
N TYR A 24 -10.97 3.91 -7.76
CA TYR A 24 -10.74 4.79 -8.90
C TYR A 24 -11.43 6.14 -8.70
N GLY A 25 -11.06 7.10 -9.53
CA GLY A 25 -11.66 8.43 -9.52
C GLY A 25 -10.64 9.55 -9.32
N LYS A 26 -11.16 10.76 -9.27
CA LYS A 26 -10.35 11.95 -9.00
C LYS A 26 -10.18 12.11 -7.49
N GLY A 27 -9.03 12.59 -7.06
CA GLY A 27 -8.77 12.84 -5.65
C GLY A 27 -7.49 12.16 -5.17
N LYS A 28 -6.99 12.63 -4.05
CA LYS A 28 -5.67 12.26 -3.51
C LYS A 28 -5.74 11.21 -2.39
N ASN A 29 -6.95 10.78 -2.00
CA ASN A 29 -7.16 9.98 -0.80
C ASN A 29 -7.31 8.47 -1.04
N LYS A 30 -7.16 8.01 -2.29
CA LYS A 30 -7.37 6.60 -2.62
C LYS A 30 -6.45 5.66 -1.84
N LEU A 31 -5.17 5.96 -1.81
CA LEU A 31 -4.21 5.12 -1.10
C LEU A 31 -4.46 5.14 0.41
N LYS A 32 -4.74 6.32 0.97
CA LYS A 32 -5.08 6.47 2.38
C LYS A 32 -6.33 5.68 2.76
N THR A 33 -7.35 5.73 1.92
CA THR A 33 -8.59 4.95 2.08
C THR A 33 -8.31 3.45 2.04
N ALA A 34 -7.49 3.00 1.10
CA ALA A 34 -7.08 1.60 0.99
C ALA A 34 -6.32 1.13 2.24
N LEU A 35 -5.40 1.94 2.74
CA LEU A 35 -4.63 1.63 3.94
C LEU A 35 -5.52 1.51 5.19
N SER A 36 -6.49 2.41 5.34
CA SER A 36 -7.46 2.33 6.43
C SER A 36 -8.28 1.04 6.37
N PHE A 37 -8.69 0.65 5.17
CA PHE A 37 -9.41 -0.60 4.95
C PHE A 37 -8.56 -1.82 5.31
N CYS A 38 -7.31 -1.86 4.87
CA CYS A 38 -6.38 -2.93 5.22
C CYS A 38 -6.17 -3.04 6.74
N LYS A 39 -5.99 -1.92 7.41
CA LYS A 39 -5.86 -1.86 8.87
C LYS A 39 -7.09 -2.45 9.56
N ASN A 40 -8.29 -2.09 9.12
CA ASN A 40 -9.53 -2.61 9.67
C ASN A 40 -9.64 -4.13 9.50
N ILE A 41 -9.27 -4.66 8.34
CA ILE A 41 -9.29 -6.10 8.08
C ILE A 41 -8.27 -6.83 8.96
N LEU A 42 -7.04 -6.34 8.99
CA LEU A 42 -5.94 -7.02 9.69
C LEU A 42 -6.09 -7.01 11.21
N SER A 43 -6.88 -6.09 11.75
CA SER A 43 -7.14 -5.98 13.20
C SER A 43 -8.54 -6.43 13.62
N SER A 44 -9.41 -6.83 12.69
CA SER A 44 -10.85 -7.05 12.95
C SER A 44 -11.15 -8.21 13.91
N ASN A 45 -10.31 -9.22 13.97
CA ASN A 45 -10.54 -10.41 14.80
C ASN A 45 -9.92 -10.29 16.20
N GLU A 46 -9.34 -9.15 16.53
CA GLU A 46 -8.66 -8.93 17.79
C GLU A 46 -9.30 -7.80 18.58
N GLU A 47 -9.13 -7.86 19.92
CA GLU A 47 -9.65 -6.83 20.83
C GLU A 47 -8.58 -6.40 21.83
N GLY A 48 -8.81 -5.27 22.49
CA GLY A 48 -7.96 -4.76 23.55
C GLY A 48 -6.56 -4.39 23.09
N GLU A 49 -5.56 -4.75 23.87
CA GLU A 49 -4.18 -4.41 23.62
C GLU A 49 -3.61 -5.05 22.35
N LYS A 50 -4.03 -6.27 22.06
CA LYS A 50 -3.58 -6.97 20.85
C LYS A 50 -4.05 -6.23 19.60
N LYS A 51 -5.29 -5.75 19.60
CA LYS A 51 -5.82 -4.93 18.51
C LYS A 51 -5.03 -3.63 18.35
N ARG A 52 -4.75 -2.93 19.45
CA ARG A 52 -3.95 -1.70 19.41
C ARG A 52 -2.56 -1.94 18.87
N ARG A 53 -1.93 -3.05 19.22
CA ARG A 53 -0.61 -3.42 18.73
C ARG A 53 -0.64 -3.67 17.23
N LEU A 54 -1.64 -4.40 16.73
CA LEU A 54 -1.80 -4.63 15.30
C LEU A 54 -2.06 -3.34 14.54
N GLU A 55 -2.87 -2.44 15.09
CA GLU A 55 -3.13 -1.14 14.48
C GLU A 55 -1.86 -0.30 14.38
N LYS A 56 -1.01 -0.31 15.40
CA LYS A 56 0.30 0.38 15.37
C LYS A 56 1.22 -0.20 14.30
N ILE A 57 1.26 -1.52 14.17
CA ILE A 57 2.07 -2.20 13.16
C ILE A 57 1.57 -1.81 11.75
N CYS A 58 0.25 -1.74 11.55
CA CYS A 58 -0.33 -1.27 10.30
C CYS A 58 -0.01 0.21 10.03
N ASP A 59 -0.07 1.04 11.06
CA ASP A 59 0.23 2.49 10.94
C ASP A 59 1.69 2.74 10.58
N SER A 60 2.59 1.85 10.92
CA SER A 60 4.00 1.89 10.50
C SER A 60 4.26 1.15 9.19
N TYR A 61 3.21 0.63 8.54
CA TYR A 61 3.27 -0.10 7.27
C TYR A 61 4.15 -1.35 7.31
N SER A 62 4.27 -1.97 8.48
CA SER A 62 5.17 -3.11 8.71
C SER A 62 4.47 -4.41 9.06
N HIS A 63 3.13 -4.48 8.92
CA HIS A 63 2.40 -5.72 9.14
C HIS A 63 2.85 -6.80 8.13
N PRO A 64 3.13 -8.03 8.58
CA PRO A 64 3.64 -9.09 7.68
C PRO A 64 2.69 -9.47 6.55
N ASP A 65 1.39 -9.26 6.71
CA ASP A 65 0.39 -9.56 5.67
C ASP A 65 0.00 -8.34 4.83
N LEU A 66 0.65 -7.20 5.04
CA LEU A 66 0.45 -5.99 4.26
C LEU A 66 1.60 -5.83 3.27
N HIS A 67 1.31 -6.01 2.00
CA HIS A 67 2.30 -5.94 0.93
C HIS A 67 1.96 -4.84 -0.05
N PHE A 68 2.98 -4.15 -0.53
CA PHE A 68 2.84 -3.06 -1.49
C PHE A 68 3.52 -3.41 -2.81
N ILE A 69 2.84 -3.06 -3.90
CA ILE A 69 3.43 -3.04 -5.23
C ILE A 69 3.29 -1.61 -5.73
N PHE A 70 4.40 -1.02 -6.12
CA PHE A 70 4.47 0.37 -6.55
C PHE A 70 5.44 0.50 -7.72
N PRO A 71 5.32 1.57 -8.53
CA PRO A 71 6.23 1.78 -9.64
C PRO A 71 7.68 1.97 -9.18
N ILE A 72 8.60 1.33 -9.86
CA ILE A 72 10.04 1.44 -9.61
C ILE A 72 10.77 1.70 -10.93
N PRO A 73 11.94 2.36 -10.90
CA PRO A 73 12.72 2.57 -12.12
C PRO A 73 13.37 1.27 -12.58
N SER A 74 13.59 1.14 -13.88
CA SER A 74 14.38 0.02 -14.41
C SER A 74 15.85 0.19 -14.02
N SER A 75 16.50 -0.93 -13.69
CA SER A 75 17.93 -0.95 -13.36
C SER A 75 18.63 -2.11 -14.07
N SER A 76 19.90 -1.91 -14.40
CA SER A 76 20.76 -2.96 -14.92
C SER A 76 21.17 -3.97 -13.84
N LYS A 77 20.98 -3.61 -12.56
CA LYS A 77 21.26 -4.50 -11.44
C LYS A 77 19.98 -5.26 -11.07
N PRO A 78 19.96 -6.61 -11.20
CA PRO A 78 18.73 -7.38 -10.99
C PRO A 78 18.09 -7.20 -9.62
N ASN A 79 18.88 -7.04 -8.56
CA ASN A 79 18.37 -6.85 -7.21
C ASN A 79 17.64 -5.52 -7.01
N GLU A 80 17.86 -4.53 -7.87
CA GLU A 80 17.20 -3.23 -7.82
C GLU A 80 15.89 -3.19 -8.60
N ASN A 81 15.50 -4.28 -9.25
CA ASN A 81 14.26 -4.37 -10.02
C ASN A 81 13.10 -4.97 -9.22
N SER A 82 13.16 -4.88 -7.90
CA SER A 82 12.15 -5.41 -6.99
C SER A 82 11.64 -4.33 -6.05
N CYS A 83 10.35 -4.38 -5.72
CA CYS A 83 9.80 -3.51 -4.68
C CYS A 83 10.48 -3.71 -3.33
N ASN A 84 10.98 -4.91 -3.05
CA ASN A 84 11.70 -5.17 -1.79
C ASN A 84 12.91 -4.27 -1.61
N PHE A 85 13.61 -3.97 -2.70
CA PHE A 85 14.76 -3.06 -2.66
C PHE A 85 14.37 -1.64 -2.23
N TYR A 86 13.15 -1.21 -2.53
CA TYR A 86 12.65 0.14 -2.26
C TYR A 86 11.70 0.21 -1.06
N ASN A 87 11.50 -0.88 -0.31
CA ASN A 87 10.53 -0.92 0.79
C ASN A 87 10.74 0.16 1.84
N ASP A 88 11.96 0.38 2.28
CA ASP A 88 12.26 1.38 3.31
C ASP A 88 11.95 2.79 2.80
N LYS A 89 12.33 3.07 1.57
CA LYS A 89 12.04 4.36 0.92
C LYS A 89 10.54 4.57 0.74
N TRP A 90 9.81 3.52 0.38
CA TRP A 90 8.36 3.55 0.24
C TRP A 90 7.67 3.85 1.57
N ARG A 91 8.08 3.19 2.64
CA ARG A 91 7.55 3.43 3.98
C ARG A 91 7.82 4.86 4.45
N ASP A 92 9.01 5.36 4.21
CA ASP A 92 9.36 6.75 4.53
C ASP A 92 8.48 7.72 3.75
N PHE A 93 8.27 7.46 2.46
CA PHE A 93 7.39 8.26 1.62
C PHE A 93 5.96 8.29 2.17
N LEU A 94 5.41 7.14 2.52
CA LEU A 94 4.07 7.03 3.11
C LEU A 94 3.97 7.79 4.43
N SER A 95 5.00 7.72 5.26
CA SER A 95 5.02 8.36 6.58
C SER A 95 5.14 9.88 6.51
N LEU A 96 5.91 10.40 5.55
CA LEU A 96 6.19 11.83 5.42
C LEU A 96 5.15 12.59 4.60
N ASN A 97 4.39 11.91 3.75
CA ASN A 97 3.50 12.55 2.78
C ASN A 97 2.04 12.18 3.02
N THR A 98 1.54 12.40 4.23
CA THR A 98 0.18 12.02 4.63
C THR A 98 -0.93 12.65 3.78
N GLU A 99 -0.66 13.78 3.13
CA GLU A 99 -1.66 14.50 2.32
C GLU A 99 -1.43 14.43 0.81
N ASN A 100 -0.22 14.07 0.37
CA ASN A 100 0.16 14.07 -1.04
C ASN A 100 0.69 12.73 -1.52
N LEU A 101 -0.05 11.67 -1.25
CA LEU A 101 0.30 10.32 -1.69
C LEU A 101 -0.05 10.14 -3.17
N THR A 102 0.77 10.71 -4.06
CA THR A 102 0.58 10.68 -5.51
C THR A 102 1.75 9.98 -6.19
N ILE A 103 1.52 9.48 -7.40
CA ILE A 103 2.59 8.90 -8.24
C ILE A 103 3.68 9.94 -8.52
N LYS A 104 3.29 11.20 -8.74
CA LYS A 104 4.24 12.30 -8.96
C LYS A 104 5.14 12.50 -7.73
N GLY A 105 4.57 12.48 -6.53
CA GLY A 105 5.32 12.60 -5.29
C GLY A 105 6.29 11.44 -5.10
N TRP A 106 5.85 10.22 -5.38
CA TRP A 106 6.71 9.04 -5.32
C TRP A 106 7.85 9.11 -6.33
N ARG A 107 7.56 9.53 -7.55
CA ARG A 107 8.58 9.73 -8.59
C ARG A 107 9.65 10.73 -8.15
N ASN A 108 9.25 11.81 -7.50
CA ASN A 108 10.18 12.80 -6.96
C ASN A 108 11.07 12.20 -5.86
N GLU A 109 10.51 11.37 -5.00
CA GLU A 109 11.27 10.67 -3.96
C GLU A 109 12.31 9.70 -4.54
N LEU A 110 11.97 9.04 -5.63
CA LEU A 110 12.88 8.10 -6.31
C LEU A 110 14.09 8.78 -6.94
N LYS A 111 14.00 10.08 -7.24
CA LYS A 111 15.07 10.86 -7.89
C LYS A 111 15.61 10.20 -9.16
N CYS A 112 14.73 9.58 -9.93
CA CYS A 112 15.12 8.82 -11.11
C CYS A 112 15.29 9.66 -12.38
N GLY A 113 15.25 10.99 -12.27
CA GLY A 113 15.45 11.90 -13.39
C GLY A 113 14.41 11.74 -14.48
N ASN A 114 14.87 11.48 -15.71
CA ASN A 114 13.99 11.30 -16.88
C ASN A 114 13.43 9.86 -16.99
N LYS A 115 13.85 8.94 -16.14
CA LYS A 115 13.33 7.58 -16.15
C LYS A 115 11.91 7.56 -15.64
N GLN A 116 11.04 6.84 -16.32
CA GLN A 116 9.66 6.66 -15.91
C GLN A 116 9.57 5.41 -15.04
N PRO A 117 9.20 5.52 -13.74
CA PRO A 117 8.95 4.33 -12.93
C PRO A 117 7.74 3.56 -13.45
N PHE A 118 7.78 2.25 -13.38
CA PHE A 118 6.70 1.38 -13.85
C PHE A 118 6.60 0.13 -12.97
N ILE A 119 5.45 -0.55 -13.04
CA ILE A 119 5.26 -1.84 -12.38
C ILE A 119 5.56 -2.94 -13.39
N GLY A 120 6.76 -3.49 -13.31
CA GLY A 120 7.20 -4.59 -14.16
C GLY A 120 7.11 -5.94 -13.47
N VAL A 121 7.54 -6.99 -14.16
CA VAL A 121 7.53 -8.36 -13.65
C VAL A 121 8.35 -8.48 -12.36
N GLY A 122 9.52 -7.86 -12.30
CA GLY A 122 10.39 -7.88 -11.13
C GLY A 122 9.77 -7.26 -9.89
N ALA A 123 8.89 -6.26 -10.07
CA ALA A 123 8.18 -5.64 -8.95
C ALA A 123 7.13 -6.57 -8.33
N VAL A 124 6.51 -7.43 -9.15
CA VAL A 124 5.42 -8.31 -8.73
C VAL A 124 5.91 -9.68 -8.26
N GLU A 125 7.06 -10.14 -8.76
CA GLU A 125 7.60 -11.47 -8.50
C GLU A 125 7.70 -11.83 -7.01
N PRO A 126 8.22 -10.96 -6.11
CA PRO A 126 8.27 -11.30 -4.69
C PRO A 126 6.92 -11.60 -4.08
N LEU A 127 5.86 -10.91 -4.53
CA LEU A 127 4.50 -11.16 -4.06
C LEU A 127 3.98 -12.50 -4.56
N SER A 128 4.25 -12.87 -5.80
CA SER A 128 3.78 -14.14 -6.37
C SER A 128 4.34 -15.36 -5.64
N ARG A 129 5.51 -15.24 -5.03
CA ARG A 129 6.12 -16.30 -4.21
C ARG A 129 5.43 -16.50 -2.86
N LEU A 130 4.66 -15.53 -2.40
CA LEU A 130 3.91 -15.61 -1.14
C LEU A 130 2.53 -16.25 -1.33
N LEU A 131 2.06 -16.31 -2.54
CA LEU A 131 0.78 -16.88 -2.90
C LEU A 131 0.94 -18.37 -3.25
#